data_f6a709936e12809b68cd2893998e3ce6
#
_entry.id   f6a709936e12809b68cd2893998e3ce6
#
_cell.length_a   1.000
_cell.length_b   1.000
_cell.length_c   1.000
_cell.angle_alpha   90.00
_cell.angle_beta   90.00
_cell.angle_gamma   90.00
#
_symmetry.space_group_name_H-M   'P 1'
#
loop_
_entity.id
_entity.type
_entity.pdbx_description
1 polymer ?
#
loop_
_entity_poly.entity_id
_entity_poly.type
_entity_poly.pdbx_seq_one_letter_code
_entity_poly.pdbx_strand_id
1 'polypeptide(L)'
;MKSIFAALMGIMLAFSASAADFTAGKQYVELDKSVPQLPKVIEFFSFYCPHCYQFSEVYHIPEAVSNVLPADTKITRFHVDFLGPLGKDLTQAWAVAMALGVEDKITPLMFEAVQKTQTVQKTADIRNVFVAAGVKAEDYDSALDSFVVKSLVAQQEKAAADLQLRGVPAMFINGKYMVKSDGLDTSSMDAYVKQYAEVVKFLLAKQ
;
A
#
# COMPACT_ATOMS: atom_id res chain seq x y z
N MET A 1 69.71 2.15 -20.39
CA MET A 1 68.47 1.40 -20.14
C MET A 1 67.62 2.28 -19.28
N LYS A 2 66.62 2.97 -19.88
CA LYS A 2 65.72 3.93 -19.19
C LYS A 2 64.34 3.30 -19.14
N SER A 3 63.92 2.89 -17.95
CA SER A 3 62.59 2.35 -17.70
C SER A 3 61.60 3.50 -17.56
N ILE A 4 60.62 3.55 -18.46
CA ILE A 4 59.49 4.50 -18.43
C ILE A 4 58.36 3.77 -17.67
N PHE A 5 58.09 4.20 -16.44
CA PHE A 5 56.87 3.81 -15.71
C PHE A 5 55.72 4.71 -16.19
N ALA A 6 54.79 4.16 -16.96
CA ALA A 6 53.53 4.81 -17.30
C ALA A 6 52.56 4.59 -16.16
N ALA A 7 52.25 5.63 -15.40
CA ALA A 7 51.20 5.63 -14.39
C ALA A 7 49.83 5.80 -15.10
N LEU A 8 49.05 4.73 -15.19
CA LEU A 8 47.65 4.79 -15.57
C LEU A 8 46.82 5.36 -14.39
N MET A 9 46.49 6.64 -14.48
CA MET A 9 45.59 7.32 -13.55
C MET A 9 44.16 7.01 -13.98
N GLY A 10 43.57 5.98 -13.37
CA GLY A 10 42.15 5.63 -13.57
C GLY A 10 41.24 6.70 -12.96
N ILE A 11 40.56 7.48 -13.82
CA ILE A 11 39.52 8.41 -13.40
C ILE A 11 38.29 7.57 -13.05
N MET A 12 38.06 7.33 -11.76
CA MET A 12 36.76 6.86 -11.27
C MET A 12 35.74 7.98 -11.42
N LEU A 13 34.91 7.90 -12.45
CA LEU A 13 33.69 8.69 -12.55
C LEU A 13 32.72 8.20 -11.47
N ALA A 14 32.71 8.88 -10.32
CA ALA A 14 31.66 8.73 -9.33
C ALA A 14 30.37 9.25 -9.95
N PHE A 15 29.52 8.36 -10.43
CA PHE A 15 28.11 8.68 -10.71
C PHE A 15 27.44 8.99 -9.38
N SER A 16 27.41 10.26 -9.01
CA SER A 16 26.53 10.74 -7.96
C SER A 16 25.10 10.55 -8.49
N ALA A 17 24.46 9.45 -8.10
CA ALA A 17 23.01 9.36 -8.25
C ALA A 17 22.43 10.50 -7.41
N SER A 18 21.93 11.54 -8.07
CA SER A 18 21.18 12.60 -7.41
C SER A 18 19.96 11.95 -6.76
N ALA A 19 20.03 11.70 -5.47
CA ALA A 19 18.87 11.32 -4.71
C ALA A 19 17.90 12.50 -4.79
N ALA A 20 16.68 12.27 -5.26
CA ALA A 20 15.67 13.31 -5.27
C ALA A 20 15.43 13.76 -3.81
N ASP A 21 15.64 15.06 -3.54
CA ASP A 21 15.38 15.61 -2.22
C ASP A 21 13.90 15.93 -2.07
N PHE A 22 13.22 15.16 -1.23
CA PHE A 22 11.84 15.43 -0.86
C PHE A 22 11.77 16.13 0.50
N THR A 23 10.83 17.07 0.64
CA THR A 23 10.74 17.98 1.79
C THR A 23 9.53 17.64 2.65
N ALA A 24 9.73 17.50 3.96
CA ALA A 24 8.65 17.39 4.92
C ALA A 24 7.68 18.58 4.83
N GLY A 25 6.40 18.31 4.96
CA GLY A 25 5.33 19.30 4.76
C GLY A 25 4.91 19.47 3.30
N LYS A 26 5.74 19.05 2.32
CA LYS A 26 5.42 19.12 0.88
C LYS A 26 5.06 17.75 0.32
N GLN A 27 6.01 16.84 0.16
CA GLN A 27 5.75 15.52 -0.41
C GLN A 27 5.44 14.44 0.63
N TYR A 28 5.76 14.68 1.88
CA TYR A 28 5.44 13.77 2.98
C TYR A 28 5.23 14.53 4.29
N VAL A 29 4.59 13.89 5.24
CA VAL A 29 4.45 14.34 6.62
C VAL A 29 5.25 13.41 7.51
N GLU A 30 5.98 13.97 8.47
CA GLU A 30 6.59 13.23 9.56
C GLU A 30 5.62 13.23 10.74
N LEU A 31 5.32 12.04 11.29
CA LEU A 31 4.43 11.90 12.43
C LEU A 31 5.14 12.34 13.71
N ASP A 32 4.41 12.97 14.61
CA ASP A 32 4.92 13.42 15.92
C ASP A 32 5.45 12.24 16.75
N LYS A 33 4.85 11.06 16.57
CA LYS A 33 5.21 9.83 17.24
C LYS A 33 5.32 8.68 16.25
N SER A 34 6.48 8.00 16.24
CA SER A 34 6.65 6.80 15.42
C SER A 34 6.01 5.57 16.06
N VAL A 35 5.58 4.62 15.20
CA VAL A 35 5.01 3.32 15.57
C VAL A 35 5.88 2.20 14.99
N PRO A 36 7.01 1.86 15.63
CA PRO A 36 8.10 1.10 15.00
C PRO A 36 7.79 -0.39 14.75
N GLN A 37 6.73 -0.94 15.35
CA GLN A 37 6.38 -2.37 15.23
C GLN A 37 5.46 -2.67 14.03
N LEU A 38 5.15 -1.67 13.23
CA LEU A 38 4.32 -1.82 12.04
C LEU A 38 5.13 -2.30 10.83
N PRO A 39 4.48 -2.89 9.81
CA PRO A 39 5.12 -3.14 8.52
C PRO A 39 5.78 -1.87 7.95
N LYS A 40 6.92 -2.05 7.24
CA LYS A 40 7.68 -0.92 6.69
C LYS A 40 6.88 -0.04 5.73
N VAL A 41 5.98 -0.63 4.97
CA VAL A 41 5.09 0.09 4.04
C VAL A 41 3.67 -0.40 4.27
N ILE A 42 2.78 0.51 4.65
CA ILE A 42 1.36 0.23 4.85
C ILE A 42 0.55 1.15 3.94
N GLU A 43 -0.36 0.56 3.17
CA GLU A 43 -1.43 1.27 2.49
C GLU A 43 -2.74 1.05 3.24
N PHE A 44 -3.42 2.14 3.61
CA PHE A 44 -4.81 2.08 4.05
C PHE A 44 -5.75 2.43 2.91
N PHE A 45 -6.80 1.63 2.77
CA PHE A 45 -7.79 1.80 1.72
C PHE A 45 -9.19 1.35 2.15
N SER A 46 -10.19 1.63 1.33
CA SER A 46 -11.52 1.05 1.46
C SER A 46 -12.09 0.75 0.08
N PHE A 47 -12.80 -0.37 -0.03
CA PHE A 47 -13.55 -0.70 -1.25
C PHE A 47 -14.68 0.30 -1.55
N TYR A 48 -15.14 1.06 -0.57
CA TYR A 48 -16.10 2.15 -0.78
C TYR A 48 -15.47 3.48 -1.22
N CYS A 49 -14.14 3.61 -1.17
CA CYS A 49 -13.45 4.85 -1.48
C CYS A 49 -13.19 4.98 -3.00
N PRO A 50 -13.80 5.93 -3.73
CA PRO A 50 -13.56 6.11 -5.16
C PRO A 50 -12.10 6.47 -5.48
N HIS A 51 -11.45 7.26 -4.61
CA HIS A 51 -10.03 7.59 -4.77
C HIS A 51 -9.13 6.37 -4.57
N CYS A 52 -9.52 5.42 -3.71
CA CYS A 52 -8.78 4.16 -3.55
C CYS A 52 -8.88 3.28 -4.80
N TYR A 53 -10.05 3.25 -5.44
CA TYR A 53 -10.22 2.61 -6.75
C TYR A 53 -9.28 3.22 -7.79
N GLN A 54 -9.27 4.56 -7.91
CA GLN A 54 -8.38 5.26 -8.84
C GLN A 54 -6.91 4.94 -8.54
N PHE A 55 -6.53 4.98 -7.27
CA PHE A 55 -5.17 4.74 -6.79
C PHE A 55 -4.67 3.32 -7.14
N SER A 56 -5.52 2.31 -6.93
CA SER A 56 -5.18 0.89 -7.13
C SER A 56 -5.37 0.47 -8.59
N GLU A 57 -6.58 0.68 -9.15
CA GLU A 57 -7.02 0.03 -10.37
C GLU A 57 -6.83 0.88 -11.64
N VAL A 58 -6.59 2.19 -11.50
CA VAL A 58 -6.42 3.10 -12.64
C VAL A 58 -4.98 3.60 -12.73
N TYR A 59 -4.42 4.03 -11.59
CA TYR A 59 -3.06 4.60 -11.55
C TYR A 59 -2.01 3.56 -11.21
N HIS A 60 -2.42 2.38 -10.74
CA HIS A 60 -1.52 1.28 -10.36
C HIS A 60 -0.37 1.70 -9.43
N ILE A 61 -0.69 2.61 -8.47
CA ILE A 61 0.32 3.12 -7.53
C ILE A 61 0.93 2.00 -6.67
N PRO A 62 0.16 1.03 -6.12
CA PRO A 62 0.74 -0.06 -5.34
C PRO A 62 1.74 -0.88 -6.16
N GLU A 63 1.48 -1.11 -7.44
CA GLU A 63 2.39 -1.82 -8.34
C GLU A 63 3.67 -0.99 -8.59
N ALA A 64 3.53 0.29 -8.94
CA ALA A 64 4.67 1.19 -9.14
C ALA A 64 5.55 1.30 -7.89
N VAL A 65 4.95 1.37 -6.70
CA VAL A 65 5.68 1.34 -5.43
C VAL A 65 6.37 0.00 -5.25
N SER A 66 5.68 -1.12 -5.44
CA SER A 66 6.26 -2.46 -5.29
C SER A 66 7.51 -2.68 -6.14
N ASN A 67 7.53 -2.09 -7.36
CA ASN A 67 8.66 -2.19 -8.28
C ASN A 67 9.93 -1.47 -7.82
N VAL A 68 9.82 -0.56 -6.85
CA VAL A 68 10.98 0.17 -6.29
C VAL A 68 11.37 -0.26 -4.88
N LEU A 69 10.58 -1.17 -4.26
CA LEU A 69 10.87 -1.69 -2.93
C LEU A 69 12.06 -2.66 -2.96
N PRO A 70 12.84 -2.74 -1.87
CA PRO A 70 13.79 -3.83 -1.66
C PRO A 70 13.08 -5.19 -1.69
N ALA A 71 13.78 -6.23 -2.13
CA ALA A 71 13.21 -7.58 -2.30
C ALA A 71 12.62 -8.20 -1.03
N ASP A 72 13.08 -7.75 0.15
CA ASP A 72 12.62 -8.18 1.47
C ASP A 72 11.45 -7.34 2.02
N THR A 73 11.00 -6.35 1.25
CA THR A 73 9.96 -5.40 1.68
C THR A 73 8.74 -5.53 0.77
N LYS A 74 7.56 -5.59 1.38
CA LYS A 74 6.27 -5.62 0.67
C LYS A 74 5.35 -4.53 1.19
N ILE A 75 4.40 -4.12 0.38
CA ILE A 75 3.28 -3.30 0.83
C ILE A 75 2.33 -4.20 1.61
N THR A 76 2.01 -3.82 2.84
CA THR A 76 0.90 -4.40 3.59
C THR A 76 -0.31 -3.51 3.39
N ARG A 77 -1.39 -4.05 2.84
CA ARG A 77 -2.63 -3.29 2.60
C ARG A 77 -3.62 -3.57 3.72
N PHE A 78 -4.15 -2.52 4.33
CA PHE A 78 -5.14 -2.58 5.40
C PHE A 78 -6.42 -1.87 4.96
N HIS A 79 -7.53 -2.57 5.09
CA HIS A 79 -8.86 -2.00 4.84
C HIS A 79 -9.37 -1.26 6.07
N VAL A 80 -10.12 -0.18 5.88
CA VAL A 80 -10.74 0.60 6.95
C VAL A 80 -12.25 0.41 7.00
N ASP A 81 -12.81 0.38 8.20
CA ASP A 81 -14.21 0.05 8.46
C ASP A 81 -15.17 1.24 8.50
N PHE A 82 -14.63 2.47 8.54
CA PHE A 82 -15.42 3.69 8.77
C PHE A 82 -16.12 4.25 7.50
N LEU A 83 -16.01 3.57 6.36
CA LEU A 83 -16.69 3.96 5.12
C LEU A 83 -17.76 2.94 4.70
N GLY A 84 -18.93 3.46 4.34
CA GLY A 84 -20.03 2.69 3.78
C GLY A 84 -20.73 1.76 4.76
N PRO A 85 -21.89 1.19 4.38
CA PRO A 85 -22.73 0.41 5.28
C PRO A 85 -22.13 -0.95 5.68
N LEU A 86 -21.30 -1.55 4.82
CA LEU A 86 -20.63 -2.84 5.04
C LEU A 86 -19.13 -2.67 5.35
N GLY A 87 -18.70 -1.52 5.85
CA GLY A 87 -17.29 -1.24 6.11
C GLY A 87 -16.63 -2.29 7.00
N LYS A 88 -17.28 -2.69 8.10
CA LYS A 88 -16.79 -3.74 9.01
C LYS A 88 -16.72 -5.11 8.35
N ASP A 89 -17.76 -5.48 7.60
CA ASP A 89 -17.81 -6.76 6.88
C ASP A 89 -16.70 -6.83 5.83
N LEU A 90 -16.45 -5.73 5.11
CA LEU A 90 -15.38 -5.62 4.12
C LEU A 90 -13.99 -5.64 4.76
N THR A 91 -13.80 -5.06 5.96
CA THR A 91 -12.55 -5.16 6.71
C THR A 91 -12.28 -6.60 7.15
N GLN A 92 -13.32 -7.31 7.61
CA GLN A 92 -13.21 -8.74 7.95
C GLN A 92 -12.94 -9.58 6.69
N ALA A 93 -13.63 -9.32 5.59
CA ALA A 93 -13.41 -10.00 4.32
C ALA A 93 -11.99 -9.75 3.77
N TRP A 94 -11.46 -8.54 3.91
CA TRP A 94 -10.06 -8.27 3.56
C TRP A 94 -9.09 -9.07 4.41
N ALA A 95 -9.36 -9.20 5.72
CA ALA A 95 -8.59 -10.08 6.59
C ALA A 95 -8.66 -11.56 6.16
N VAL A 96 -9.81 -12.02 5.62
CA VAL A 96 -9.91 -13.35 4.98
C VAL A 96 -9.01 -13.43 3.75
N ALA A 97 -9.02 -12.41 2.89
CA ALA A 97 -8.16 -12.38 1.71
C ALA A 97 -6.67 -12.48 2.10
N MET A 98 -6.26 -11.71 3.11
CA MET A 98 -4.89 -11.78 3.68
C MET A 98 -4.55 -13.16 4.25
N ALA A 99 -5.47 -13.78 4.99
CA ALA A 99 -5.26 -15.09 5.60
C ALA A 99 -5.13 -16.21 4.56
N LEU A 100 -5.82 -16.08 3.43
CA LEU A 100 -5.83 -17.05 2.33
C LEU A 100 -4.79 -16.73 1.24
N GLY A 101 -4.12 -15.56 1.30
CA GLY A 101 -3.15 -15.12 0.29
C GLY A 101 -3.79 -14.88 -1.09
N VAL A 102 -4.98 -14.28 -1.11
CA VAL A 102 -5.77 -14.07 -2.34
C VAL A 102 -6.06 -12.59 -2.61
N GLU A 103 -5.34 -11.67 -1.94
CA GLU A 103 -5.55 -10.23 -2.00
C GLU A 103 -5.58 -9.70 -3.45
N ASP A 104 -4.62 -10.15 -4.27
CA ASP A 104 -4.49 -9.70 -5.67
C ASP A 104 -5.68 -10.12 -6.54
N LYS A 105 -6.30 -11.26 -6.23
CA LYS A 105 -7.50 -11.75 -6.94
C LYS A 105 -8.76 -11.03 -6.48
N ILE A 106 -8.85 -10.75 -5.19
CA ILE A 106 -10.04 -10.16 -4.57
C ILE A 106 -10.11 -8.67 -4.86
N THR A 107 -8.99 -7.96 -4.87
CA THR A 107 -8.95 -6.50 -5.01
C THR A 107 -9.76 -5.99 -6.22
N PRO A 108 -9.49 -6.39 -7.47
CA PRO A 108 -10.22 -5.87 -8.62
C PRO A 108 -11.70 -6.29 -8.61
N LEU A 109 -11.99 -7.52 -8.23
CA LEU A 109 -13.37 -8.03 -8.22
C LEU A 109 -14.22 -7.35 -7.15
N MET A 110 -13.66 -7.08 -5.98
CA MET A 110 -14.39 -6.42 -4.90
C MET A 110 -14.61 -4.94 -5.21
N PHE A 111 -13.63 -4.24 -5.76
CA PHE A 111 -13.82 -2.87 -6.24
C PHE A 111 -14.90 -2.80 -7.33
N GLU A 112 -14.88 -3.72 -8.30
CA GLU A 112 -15.92 -3.81 -9.34
C GLU A 112 -17.30 -4.04 -8.72
N ALA A 113 -17.42 -5.02 -7.81
CA ALA A 113 -18.68 -5.39 -7.19
C ALA A 113 -19.25 -4.29 -6.28
N VAL A 114 -18.40 -3.54 -5.56
CA VAL A 114 -18.83 -2.48 -4.65
C VAL A 114 -19.11 -1.17 -5.38
N GLN A 115 -18.24 -0.75 -6.31
CA GLN A 115 -18.31 0.61 -6.87
C GLN A 115 -18.91 0.67 -8.27
N LYS A 116 -18.74 -0.35 -9.10
CA LYS A 116 -19.19 -0.33 -10.51
C LYS A 116 -20.54 -1.01 -10.67
N THR A 117 -20.61 -2.29 -10.36
CA THR A 117 -21.84 -3.08 -10.53
C THR A 117 -22.78 -2.96 -9.34
N GLN A 118 -22.29 -2.49 -8.20
CA GLN A 118 -23.04 -2.30 -6.96
C GLN A 118 -23.79 -3.56 -6.54
N THR A 119 -23.20 -4.72 -6.77
CA THR A 119 -23.78 -6.03 -6.45
C THR A 119 -23.54 -6.46 -5.01
N VAL A 120 -22.66 -5.77 -4.26
CA VAL A 120 -22.45 -6.00 -2.83
C VAL A 120 -23.37 -5.12 -2.02
N GLN A 121 -24.51 -5.69 -1.58
CA GLN A 121 -25.55 -5.02 -0.80
C GLN A 121 -25.72 -5.59 0.60
N LYS A 122 -25.20 -6.80 0.85
CA LYS A 122 -25.24 -7.53 2.12
C LYS A 122 -24.02 -8.43 2.26
N THR A 123 -23.73 -8.88 3.47
CA THR A 123 -22.56 -9.73 3.80
C THR A 123 -22.44 -10.98 2.92
N ALA A 124 -23.57 -11.63 2.57
CA ALA A 124 -23.56 -12.78 1.69
C ALA A 124 -23.04 -12.49 0.26
N ASP A 125 -23.19 -11.26 -0.21
CA ASP A 125 -22.71 -10.86 -1.55
C ASP A 125 -21.18 -10.76 -1.56
N ILE A 126 -20.57 -10.36 -0.44
CA ILE A 126 -19.10 -10.34 -0.26
C ILE A 126 -18.54 -11.75 -0.46
N ARG A 127 -19.14 -12.75 0.20
CA ARG A 127 -18.76 -14.16 0.02
C ARG A 127 -18.84 -14.61 -1.43
N ASN A 128 -19.87 -14.19 -2.18
CA ASN A 128 -20.03 -14.52 -3.59
C ASN A 128 -18.87 -13.98 -4.44
N VAL A 129 -18.31 -12.82 -4.11
CA VAL A 129 -17.11 -12.27 -4.79
C VAL A 129 -15.91 -13.22 -4.60
N PHE A 130 -15.70 -13.74 -3.39
CA PHE A 130 -14.63 -14.72 -3.14
C PHE A 130 -14.83 -16.01 -3.94
N VAL A 131 -16.06 -16.53 -4.01
CA VAL A 131 -16.37 -17.71 -4.81
C VAL A 131 -16.12 -17.44 -6.29
N ALA A 132 -16.51 -16.28 -6.80
CA ALA A 132 -16.24 -15.86 -8.17
C ALA A 132 -14.72 -15.74 -8.47
N ALA A 133 -13.92 -15.37 -7.45
CA ALA A 133 -12.46 -15.34 -7.53
C ALA A 133 -11.81 -16.74 -7.48
N GLY A 134 -12.60 -17.81 -7.32
CA GLY A 134 -12.13 -19.20 -7.25
C GLY A 134 -11.78 -19.68 -5.83
N VAL A 135 -12.12 -18.92 -4.79
CA VAL A 135 -12.02 -19.39 -3.40
C VAL A 135 -13.19 -20.34 -3.12
N LYS A 136 -12.91 -21.51 -2.55
CA LYS A 136 -13.99 -22.40 -2.16
C LYS A 136 -14.83 -21.76 -1.05
N ALA A 137 -16.13 -21.94 -1.16
CA ALA A 137 -17.09 -21.41 -0.18
C ALA A 137 -16.76 -21.82 1.26
N GLU A 138 -16.39 -23.10 1.44
CA GLU A 138 -16.02 -23.68 2.74
C GLU A 138 -14.73 -23.08 3.31
N ASP A 139 -13.74 -22.78 2.44
CA ASP A 139 -12.48 -22.15 2.85
C ASP A 139 -12.74 -20.71 3.34
N TYR A 140 -13.59 -19.95 2.64
CA TYR A 140 -14.00 -18.62 3.06
C TYR A 140 -14.72 -18.66 4.42
N ASP A 141 -15.74 -19.52 4.55
CA ASP A 141 -16.55 -19.63 5.77
C ASP A 141 -15.69 -20.04 6.97
N SER A 142 -14.79 -21.01 6.78
CA SER A 142 -13.87 -21.48 7.83
C SER A 142 -12.85 -20.38 8.23
N ALA A 143 -12.34 -19.61 7.26
CA ALA A 143 -11.41 -18.53 7.51
C ALA A 143 -12.08 -17.38 8.26
N LEU A 144 -13.32 -17.02 7.90
CA LEU A 144 -14.06 -15.88 8.44
C LEU A 144 -14.16 -15.94 9.97
N ASP A 145 -14.41 -17.11 10.53
CA ASP A 145 -14.55 -17.33 11.99
C ASP A 145 -13.23 -17.62 12.70
N SER A 146 -12.13 -17.73 11.95
CA SER A 146 -10.83 -18.12 12.51
C SER A 146 -10.23 -17.07 13.43
N PHE A 147 -9.37 -17.52 14.35
CA PHE A 147 -8.58 -16.63 15.19
C PHE A 147 -7.60 -15.76 14.38
N VAL A 148 -7.08 -16.30 13.28
CA VAL A 148 -6.17 -15.56 12.37
C VAL A 148 -6.86 -14.35 11.79
N VAL A 149 -8.08 -14.49 11.25
CA VAL A 149 -8.85 -13.39 10.68
C VAL A 149 -9.21 -12.35 11.76
N LYS A 150 -9.64 -12.79 12.94
CA LYS A 150 -9.91 -11.88 14.08
C LYS A 150 -8.66 -11.08 14.48
N SER A 151 -7.49 -11.71 14.50
CA SER A 151 -6.22 -11.04 14.77
C SER A 151 -5.85 -10.04 13.68
N LEU A 152 -6.05 -10.37 12.40
CA LEU A 152 -5.77 -9.46 11.28
C LEU A 152 -6.73 -8.26 11.27
N VAL A 153 -8.00 -8.43 11.62
CA VAL A 153 -8.95 -7.31 11.82
C VAL A 153 -8.43 -6.38 12.91
N ALA A 154 -8.08 -6.92 14.07
CA ALA A 154 -7.55 -6.13 15.17
C ALA A 154 -6.24 -5.40 14.81
N GLN A 155 -5.38 -6.01 14.00
CA GLN A 155 -4.16 -5.36 13.50
C GLN A 155 -4.47 -4.17 12.58
N GLN A 156 -5.44 -4.29 11.66
CA GLN A 156 -5.86 -3.21 10.78
C GLN A 156 -6.41 -2.02 11.59
N GLU A 157 -7.33 -2.29 12.50
CA GLU A 157 -7.95 -1.28 13.37
C GLU A 157 -6.91 -0.59 14.26
N LYS A 158 -6.04 -1.39 14.90
CA LYS A 158 -4.97 -0.86 15.75
C LYS A 158 -3.99 -0.01 14.98
N ALA A 159 -3.55 -0.44 13.80
CA ALA A 159 -2.62 0.32 12.97
C ALA A 159 -3.23 1.65 12.52
N ALA A 160 -4.50 1.67 12.12
CA ALA A 160 -5.22 2.89 11.77
C ALA A 160 -5.30 3.87 12.97
N ALA A 161 -5.58 3.36 14.17
CA ALA A 161 -5.65 4.16 15.39
C ALA A 161 -4.27 4.70 15.81
N ASP A 162 -3.24 3.85 15.83
CA ASP A 162 -1.89 4.23 16.25
C ASP A 162 -1.27 5.28 15.31
N LEU A 163 -1.52 5.18 14.00
CA LEU A 163 -1.08 6.13 12.99
C LEU A 163 -2.00 7.34 12.86
N GLN A 164 -3.05 7.44 13.69
CA GLN A 164 -4.04 8.53 13.66
C GLN A 164 -4.59 8.77 12.25
N LEU A 165 -4.90 7.68 11.54
CA LEU A 165 -5.43 7.72 10.17
C LEU A 165 -6.69 8.59 10.08
N ARG A 166 -6.73 9.53 9.12
CA ARG A 166 -7.84 10.47 8.93
C ARG A 166 -8.60 10.29 7.62
N GLY A 167 -8.07 9.51 6.71
CA GLY A 167 -8.68 9.27 5.40
C GLY A 167 -7.89 8.30 4.56
N VAL A 168 -8.48 7.86 3.47
CA VAL A 168 -7.91 6.90 2.51
C VAL A 168 -8.10 7.40 1.07
N PRO A 169 -7.19 7.03 0.12
CA PRO A 169 -6.01 6.20 0.34
C PRO A 169 -4.92 6.93 1.14
N ALA A 170 -4.16 6.21 1.94
CA ALA A 170 -3.03 6.74 2.67
C ALA A 170 -1.89 5.71 2.74
N MET A 171 -0.66 6.14 2.50
CA MET A 171 0.50 5.25 2.58
C MET A 171 1.47 5.75 3.65
N PHE A 172 1.79 4.86 4.59
CA PHE A 172 2.71 5.12 5.70
C PHE A 172 3.98 4.30 5.55
N ILE A 173 5.12 4.90 5.88
CA ILE A 173 6.44 4.31 5.75
C ILE A 173 7.15 4.34 7.11
N ASN A 174 7.73 3.18 7.48
CA ASN A 174 8.48 2.96 8.72
C ASN A 174 7.69 3.34 10.00
N GLY A 175 6.34 3.37 9.93
CA GLY A 175 5.49 3.83 11.03
C GLY A 175 5.76 5.27 11.46
N LYS A 176 6.41 6.08 10.63
CA LYS A 176 6.89 7.43 10.96
C LYS A 176 6.51 8.48 9.92
N TYR A 177 6.41 8.11 8.66
CA TYR A 177 6.17 9.03 7.55
C TYR A 177 4.88 8.68 6.83
N MET A 178 4.15 9.69 6.38
CA MET A 178 2.98 9.54 5.49
C MET A 178 3.23 10.29 4.19
N VAL A 179 3.01 9.65 3.04
CA VAL A 179 3.07 10.32 1.74
C VAL A 179 1.96 11.36 1.64
N LYS A 180 2.31 12.58 1.21
CA LYS A 180 1.40 13.69 1.02
C LYS A 180 1.11 13.86 -0.47
N SER A 181 0.00 13.27 -0.91
CA SER A 181 -0.37 13.18 -2.32
C SER A 181 -0.57 14.52 -3.02
N ASP A 182 -1.06 15.55 -2.29
CA ASP A 182 -1.28 16.91 -2.80
C ASP A 182 0.00 17.72 -3.01
N GLY A 183 1.14 17.22 -2.53
CA GLY A 183 2.46 17.84 -2.72
C GLY A 183 3.27 17.25 -3.87
N LEU A 184 2.70 16.28 -4.61
CA LEU A 184 3.37 15.57 -5.70
C LEU A 184 3.18 16.30 -7.05
N ASP A 185 4.00 15.90 -8.03
CA ASP A 185 3.92 16.41 -9.39
C ASP A 185 2.64 15.92 -10.09
N THR A 186 1.77 16.83 -10.43
CA THR A 186 0.49 16.57 -11.12
C THR A 186 0.52 16.99 -12.60
N SER A 187 1.70 17.24 -13.15
CA SER A 187 1.85 17.63 -14.57
C SER A 187 1.39 16.54 -15.54
N SER A 188 1.50 15.28 -15.15
CA SER A 188 0.93 14.13 -15.82
C SER A 188 0.69 12.99 -14.82
N MET A 189 -0.11 12.00 -15.21
CA MET A 189 -0.31 10.81 -14.38
C MET A 189 0.99 10.02 -14.19
N ASP A 190 1.77 9.87 -15.24
CA ASP A 190 3.06 9.16 -15.17
C ASP A 190 4.04 9.87 -14.23
N ALA A 191 4.09 11.22 -14.25
CA ALA A 191 4.90 11.99 -13.31
C ALA A 191 4.46 11.79 -11.87
N TYR A 192 3.15 11.80 -11.63
CA TYR A 192 2.56 11.56 -10.31
C TYR A 192 2.91 10.17 -9.77
N VAL A 193 2.64 9.12 -10.57
CA VAL A 193 2.92 7.72 -10.19
C VAL A 193 4.40 7.51 -9.91
N LYS A 194 5.26 7.99 -10.81
CA LYS A 194 6.71 7.91 -10.65
C LYS A 194 7.18 8.59 -9.37
N GLN A 195 6.76 9.84 -9.16
CA GLN A 195 7.18 10.61 -7.97
C GLN A 195 6.65 9.98 -6.68
N TYR A 196 5.42 9.42 -6.70
CA TYR A 196 4.88 8.70 -5.55
C TYR A 196 5.81 7.55 -5.14
N ALA A 197 6.20 6.71 -6.08
CA ALA A 197 7.13 5.59 -5.85
C ALA A 197 8.51 6.06 -5.36
N GLU A 198 9.03 7.14 -5.95
CA GLU A 198 10.32 7.74 -5.54
C GLU A 198 10.28 8.27 -4.09
N VAL A 199 9.17 8.91 -3.68
CA VAL A 199 8.97 9.37 -2.30
C VAL A 199 8.96 8.18 -1.33
N VAL A 200 8.25 7.11 -1.65
CA VAL A 200 8.23 5.90 -0.81
C VAL A 200 9.64 5.32 -0.67
N LYS A 201 10.38 5.17 -1.78
CA LYS A 201 11.77 4.71 -1.78
C LYS A 201 12.68 5.60 -0.93
N PHE A 202 12.54 6.91 -1.06
CA PHE A 202 13.29 7.88 -0.25
C PHE A 202 12.99 7.73 1.24
N LEU A 203 11.71 7.63 1.62
CA LEU A 203 11.30 7.52 3.01
C LEU A 203 11.70 6.19 3.66
N LEU A 204 11.78 5.10 2.87
CA LEU A 204 12.30 3.82 3.36
C LEU A 204 13.79 3.90 3.72
N ALA A 205 14.57 4.65 2.98
CA ALA A 205 15.99 4.86 3.24
C ALA A 205 16.26 5.90 4.34
N LYS A 206 15.27 6.70 4.70
CA LYS A 206 15.36 7.73 5.73
C LYS A 206 15.27 7.10 7.13
N GLN A 207 16.32 7.29 7.93
CA GLN A 207 16.41 6.81 9.32
C GLN A 207 15.73 7.77 10.30
#